data_79a8ab96f309242a5cfd498cc8919344
#
_entry.id   79a8ab96f309242a5cfd498cc8919344
#
_cell.length_a   1.000
_cell.length_b   1.000
_cell.length_c   1.000
_cell.angle_alpha   90.00
_cell.angle_beta   90.00
_cell.angle_gamma   90.00
#
_symmetry.space_group_name_H-M   'P 1'
#
loop_
_entity.id
_entity.type
_entity.pdbx_description
1 polymer ?
#
loop_
_entity_poly.entity_id
_entity_poly.type
_entity_poly.pdbx_seq_one_letter_code
_entity_poly.pdbx_strand_id
1 'polypeptide(L)'
;MASRATARFAATAIAAAVLAIIAGKADAGPPFQTDDPEPVPYQHFELYTFSIGTAVRGDTQGEAPAWEFNYGLVPNGQIHIIAPLTFDSPAGAAAQYGLGDTELGFKYRFVDEDINGARPMIGVFPLIELPSGDAARGLGAGYVRAYFPLWIQKSFGDWTTYGGGGYWINHGDDTANRDYWFFGWLLQRQVTKQLAIGGEIFHQTSTVAFGAINPAFTKPTTGFNIGAIYDFDRHNHLLLSFGMGLQNAPDTNLFSWYLGYQFTGP
;
A
#
# COMPACT_ATOMS: atom_id res chain seq x y z
N MET A 1 -28.99 21.01 48.34
CA MET A 1 -28.34 21.70 47.20
C MET A 1 -27.16 20.94 46.59
N ALA A 2 -26.83 19.75 47.05
CA ALA A 2 -25.69 18.95 46.55
C ALA A 2 -26.00 17.99 45.39
N SER A 3 -27.27 17.80 45.03
CA SER A 3 -27.69 16.79 44.03
C SER A 3 -27.61 17.26 42.58
N ARG A 4 -27.54 18.58 42.28
CA ARG A 4 -27.51 19.11 40.91
C ARG A 4 -26.10 19.27 40.33
N ALA A 5 -25.07 19.34 41.17
CA ALA A 5 -23.69 19.46 40.71
C ALA A 5 -23.10 18.12 40.29
N THR A 6 -23.39 17.03 40.99
CA THR A 6 -22.94 15.68 40.67
C THR A 6 -23.55 15.12 39.37
N ALA A 7 -24.79 15.48 39.09
CA ALA A 7 -25.45 15.06 37.82
C ALA A 7 -24.86 15.78 36.59
N ARG A 8 -24.39 17.01 36.72
CA ARG A 8 -23.75 17.74 35.60
C ARG A 8 -22.32 17.25 35.33
N PHE A 9 -21.56 16.87 36.35
CA PHE A 9 -20.23 16.28 36.16
C PHE A 9 -20.30 14.87 35.50
N ALA A 10 -21.27 14.04 35.87
CA ALA A 10 -21.45 12.73 35.26
C ALA A 10 -21.91 12.85 33.79
N ALA A 11 -22.80 13.79 33.47
CA ALA A 11 -23.25 14.01 32.09
C ALA A 11 -22.12 14.56 31.19
N THR A 12 -21.25 15.42 31.71
CA THR A 12 -20.10 15.96 30.94
C THR A 12 -19.01 14.91 30.74
N ALA A 13 -18.78 14.03 31.73
CA ALA A 13 -17.82 12.94 31.61
C ALA A 13 -18.32 11.84 30.62
N ILE A 14 -19.60 11.54 30.58
CA ILE A 14 -20.19 10.59 29.63
C ILE A 14 -20.21 11.20 28.22
N ALA A 15 -20.48 12.49 28.06
CA ALA A 15 -20.39 13.16 26.76
C ALA A 15 -18.95 13.24 26.24
N ALA A 16 -17.95 13.43 27.11
CA ALA A 16 -16.55 13.41 26.72
C ALA A 16 -16.06 11.99 26.38
N ALA A 17 -16.55 10.96 27.07
CA ALA A 17 -16.21 9.56 26.75
C ALA A 17 -16.89 9.07 25.47
N VAL A 18 -18.07 9.58 25.10
CA VAL A 18 -18.78 9.25 23.85
C VAL A 18 -18.18 10.01 22.65
N LEU A 19 -17.57 11.20 22.85
CA LEU A 19 -16.85 11.90 21.77
C LEU A 19 -15.47 11.33 21.47
N ALA A 20 -14.87 10.53 22.36
CA ALA A 20 -13.57 9.89 22.14
C ALA A 20 -13.61 8.60 21.31
N ILE A 21 -14.80 8.13 20.90
CA ILE A 21 -14.98 6.84 20.17
C ILE A 21 -15.24 7.05 18.67
N ILE A 22 -15.22 8.28 18.15
CA ILE A 22 -15.47 8.55 16.72
C ILE A 22 -14.32 9.37 16.10
N ALA A 23 -13.10 8.97 16.34
CA ALA A 23 -12.04 9.22 15.37
C ALA A 23 -11.93 7.92 14.56
N GLY A 24 -12.64 7.81 13.47
CA GLY A 24 -12.36 6.82 12.45
C GLY A 24 -10.91 7.05 12.03
N LYS A 25 -10.03 6.11 12.35
CA LYS A 25 -8.68 6.11 11.82
C LYS A 25 -8.80 5.93 10.31
N ALA A 26 -8.18 6.79 9.54
CA ALA A 26 -7.94 6.52 8.14
C ALA A 26 -6.86 5.43 8.13
N ASP A 27 -7.24 4.20 7.83
CA ASP A 27 -6.29 3.13 7.58
C ASP A 27 -5.43 3.54 6.38
N ALA A 28 -4.13 3.46 6.55
CA ALA A 28 -3.14 3.77 5.53
C ALA A 28 -2.65 2.44 4.91
N GLY A 29 -2.17 2.46 3.64
CA GLY A 29 -1.82 1.29 2.85
C GLY A 29 -2.56 1.29 1.51
N PRO A 30 -3.00 0.14 0.98
CA PRO A 30 -3.83 0.14 -0.23
C PRO A 30 -4.99 1.14 -0.15
N PRO A 31 -5.34 1.84 -1.26
CA PRO A 31 -5.10 1.47 -2.64
C PRO A 31 -3.90 2.16 -3.32
N PHE A 32 -2.94 2.65 -2.57
CA PHE A 32 -1.80 3.40 -3.11
C PHE A 32 -0.52 2.54 -3.17
N GLN A 33 0.47 3.00 -3.93
CA GLN A 33 1.80 2.37 -3.95
C GLN A 33 2.67 2.83 -2.77
N THR A 34 2.40 4.04 -2.27
CA THR A 34 3.01 4.56 -1.06
C THR A 34 2.37 3.88 0.14
N ASP A 35 3.18 3.27 0.98
CA ASP A 35 2.71 2.62 2.19
C ASP A 35 2.93 3.52 3.42
N ASP A 36 2.46 3.08 4.55
CA ASP A 36 2.45 3.74 5.83
C ASP A 36 3.15 2.91 6.91
N PRO A 37 3.49 3.51 8.07
CA PRO A 37 4.10 2.82 9.19
C PRO A 37 3.10 2.16 10.16
N GLU A 38 1.77 2.19 9.89
CA GLU A 38 0.76 1.71 10.82
C GLU A 38 0.51 0.21 10.64
N PRO A 39 0.88 -0.67 11.58
CA PRO A 39 0.57 -2.08 11.50
C PRO A 39 -0.87 -2.35 11.95
N VAL A 40 -1.44 -3.45 11.48
CA VAL A 40 -2.69 -4.01 12.00
C VAL A 40 -2.61 -4.13 13.53
N PRO A 41 -3.66 -3.74 14.28
CA PRO A 41 -3.68 -3.86 15.72
C PRO A 41 -3.38 -5.27 16.21
N TYR A 42 -2.72 -5.39 17.36
CA TYR A 42 -2.35 -6.69 17.94
C TYR A 42 -3.56 -7.64 18.05
N GLN A 43 -3.41 -8.87 17.55
CA GLN A 43 -4.43 -9.91 17.50
C GLN A 43 -5.65 -9.59 16.60
N HIS A 44 -5.53 -8.63 15.70
CA HIS A 44 -6.51 -8.36 14.65
C HIS A 44 -5.94 -8.77 13.30
N PHE A 45 -6.80 -8.87 12.29
CA PHE A 45 -6.39 -9.21 10.95
C PHE A 45 -7.09 -8.35 9.90
N GLU A 46 -6.49 -8.30 8.72
CA GLU A 46 -7.05 -7.75 7.49
C GLU A 46 -6.90 -8.77 6.37
N LEU A 47 -7.94 -8.93 5.60
CA LEU A 47 -7.97 -9.77 4.41
C LEU A 47 -8.40 -8.94 3.22
N TYR A 48 -7.57 -8.91 2.18
CA TYR A 48 -7.88 -8.22 0.94
C TYR A 48 -8.08 -9.22 -0.21
N THR A 49 -9.00 -8.87 -1.11
CA THR A 49 -9.06 -9.44 -2.46
C THR A 49 -9.04 -8.26 -3.42
N PHE A 50 -8.05 -8.23 -4.31
CA PHE A 50 -7.84 -7.05 -5.14
C PHE A 50 -7.40 -7.38 -6.57
N SER A 51 -7.48 -6.36 -7.42
CA SER A 51 -6.83 -6.28 -8.72
C SER A 51 -5.96 -5.03 -8.75
N ILE A 52 -4.72 -5.20 -9.17
CA ILE A 52 -3.77 -4.11 -9.41
C ILE A 52 -3.13 -4.33 -10.79
N GLY A 53 -2.85 -3.25 -11.51
CA GLY A 53 -2.17 -3.40 -12.78
C GLY A 53 -1.70 -2.09 -13.39
N THR A 54 -0.88 -2.24 -14.41
CA THR A 54 -0.29 -1.13 -15.16
C THR A 54 -0.34 -1.45 -16.65
N ALA A 55 -0.84 -0.50 -17.44
CA ALA A 55 -0.75 -0.50 -18.89
C ALA A 55 0.41 0.37 -19.35
N VAL A 56 1.23 -0.15 -20.24
CA VAL A 56 2.29 0.55 -20.97
C VAL A 56 2.05 0.46 -22.46
N ARG A 57 2.90 1.07 -23.27
CA ARG A 57 2.79 0.97 -24.72
C ARG A 57 2.96 -0.48 -25.17
N GLY A 58 1.87 -1.07 -25.63
CA GLY A 58 1.89 -2.43 -26.20
C GLY A 58 1.85 -3.56 -25.16
N ASP A 59 1.58 -3.23 -23.89
CA ASP A 59 1.46 -4.27 -22.87
C ASP A 59 0.55 -3.83 -21.72
N THR A 60 -0.08 -4.82 -21.06
CA THR A 60 -0.84 -4.62 -19.83
C THR A 60 -0.58 -5.78 -18.88
N GLN A 61 -0.04 -5.49 -17.73
CA GLN A 61 0.35 -6.47 -16.72
C GLN A 61 -0.20 -6.14 -15.36
N GLY A 62 -0.36 -7.15 -14.50
CA GLY A 62 -0.86 -6.96 -13.16
C GLY A 62 -1.27 -8.25 -12.48
N GLU A 63 -2.06 -8.10 -11.44
CA GLU A 63 -2.57 -9.17 -10.59
C GLU A 63 -4.09 -9.08 -10.49
N ALA A 64 -4.79 -10.20 -10.70
CA ALA A 64 -6.25 -10.26 -10.64
C ALA A 64 -6.79 -11.70 -10.65
N PRO A 65 -7.40 -12.21 -9.54
CA PRO A 65 -7.34 -11.64 -8.22
C PRO A 65 -5.98 -11.84 -7.56
N ALA A 66 -5.67 -10.97 -6.63
CA ALA A 66 -4.64 -11.20 -5.62
C ALA A 66 -5.30 -11.22 -4.23
N TRP A 67 -4.70 -11.96 -3.32
CA TRP A 67 -5.13 -12.04 -1.92
C TRP A 67 -4.00 -11.60 -1.03
N GLU A 68 -4.34 -10.73 -0.09
CA GLU A 68 -3.40 -10.25 0.93
C GLU A 68 -3.99 -10.56 2.30
N PHE A 69 -3.13 -11.03 3.21
CA PHE A 69 -3.47 -11.27 4.59
C PHE A 69 -2.44 -10.62 5.51
N ASN A 70 -2.94 -9.76 6.40
CA ASN A 70 -2.17 -9.08 7.44
C ASN A 70 -2.67 -9.52 8.81
N TYR A 71 -1.75 -9.76 9.75
CA TYR A 71 -2.08 -10.13 11.12
C TYR A 71 -1.18 -9.41 12.11
N GLY A 72 -1.77 -8.73 13.08
CA GLY A 72 -1.08 -8.11 14.21
C GLY A 72 -0.48 -9.15 15.17
N LEU A 73 0.71 -9.65 14.84
CA LEU A 73 1.35 -10.77 15.52
C LEU A 73 1.92 -10.36 16.88
N VAL A 74 2.46 -9.15 16.98
CA VAL A 74 3.02 -8.57 18.21
C VAL A 74 2.54 -7.12 18.36
N PRO A 75 2.61 -6.52 19.56
CA PRO A 75 2.34 -5.10 19.70
C PRO A 75 3.20 -4.28 18.72
N ASN A 76 2.54 -3.39 17.94
CA ASN A 76 3.16 -2.56 16.91
C ASN A 76 3.82 -3.32 15.75
N GLY A 77 3.47 -4.61 15.55
CA GLY A 77 4.04 -5.39 14.46
C GLY A 77 3.07 -6.38 13.84
N GLN A 78 3.06 -6.41 12.50
CA GLN A 78 2.22 -7.33 11.70
C GLN A 78 3.07 -8.19 10.78
N ILE A 79 2.63 -9.41 10.56
CA ILE A 79 3.04 -10.22 9.40
C ILE A 79 2.13 -9.91 8.21
N HIS A 80 2.68 -10.09 7.02
CA HIS A 80 2.06 -9.79 5.75
C HIS A 80 2.34 -10.90 4.75
N ILE A 81 1.33 -11.30 3.98
CA ILE A 81 1.43 -12.30 2.92
C ILE A 81 0.56 -11.87 1.75
N ILE A 82 1.12 -11.84 0.53
CA ILE A 82 0.35 -11.73 -0.72
C ILE A 82 0.54 -13.00 -1.55
N ALA A 83 -0.56 -13.52 -2.10
CA ALA A 83 -0.58 -14.62 -3.05
C ALA A 83 -1.38 -14.18 -4.30
N PRO A 84 -0.70 -13.78 -5.40
CA PRO A 84 -1.37 -13.25 -6.58
C PRO A 84 -1.62 -14.30 -7.66
N LEU A 85 -2.68 -14.08 -8.45
CA LEU A 85 -2.76 -14.56 -9.82
C LEU A 85 -2.35 -13.41 -10.74
N THR A 86 -1.20 -13.58 -11.39
CA THR A 86 -0.58 -12.59 -12.27
C THR A 86 -1.03 -12.78 -13.70
N PHE A 87 -1.19 -11.68 -14.42
CA PHE A 87 -1.41 -11.69 -15.87
C PHE A 87 -0.41 -10.77 -16.58
N ASP A 88 -0.08 -11.17 -17.81
CA ASP A 88 0.74 -10.41 -18.74
C ASP A 88 0.07 -10.49 -20.12
N SER A 89 -0.27 -9.34 -20.73
CA SER A 89 -1.05 -9.24 -21.96
C SER A 89 -0.38 -8.33 -22.99
N PRO A 90 0.71 -8.82 -23.62
CA PRO A 90 1.45 -8.08 -24.62
C PRO A 90 0.67 -7.99 -25.94
N ALA A 91 0.72 -6.81 -26.59
CA ALA A 91 0.11 -6.63 -27.90
C ALA A 91 0.78 -7.53 -28.96
N GLY A 92 -0.03 -8.30 -29.66
CA GLY A 92 0.44 -9.19 -30.74
C GLY A 92 0.94 -10.56 -30.27
N ALA A 93 0.84 -10.88 -29.00
CA ALA A 93 1.11 -12.22 -28.46
C ALA A 93 -0.07 -12.70 -27.58
N ALA A 94 -0.06 -13.98 -27.22
CA ALA A 94 -1.09 -14.53 -26.35
C ALA A 94 -0.89 -14.05 -24.91
N ALA A 95 -1.97 -13.60 -24.27
CA ALA A 95 -1.95 -13.26 -22.86
C ALA A 95 -1.57 -14.49 -22.00
N GLN A 96 -0.79 -14.24 -20.98
CA GLN A 96 -0.40 -15.22 -19.96
C GLN A 96 -1.21 -14.96 -18.68
N TYR A 97 -1.50 -16.02 -17.94
CA TYR A 97 -2.20 -15.95 -16.67
C TYR A 97 -1.85 -17.15 -15.80
N GLY A 98 -1.57 -16.94 -14.53
CA GLY A 98 -1.20 -18.00 -13.60
C GLY A 98 -0.74 -17.47 -12.24
N LEU A 99 -0.16 -18.36 -11.42
CA LEU A 99 0.41 -17.96 -10.15
C LEU A 99 1.56 -16.98 -10.36
N GLY A 100 1.57 -15.92 -9.59
CA GLY A 100 2.66 -14.96 -9.48
C GLY A 100 3.61 -15.25 -8.32
N ASP A 101 4.54 -14.34 -8.08
CA ASP A 101 5.46 -14.43 -6.95
C ASP A 101 4.72 -14.10 -5.65
N THR A 102 4.97 -14.91 -4.62
CA THR A 102 4.39 -14.73 -3.28
C THR A 102 5.22 -13.73 -2.51
N GLU A 103 4.58 -12.71 -1.95
CA GLU A 103 5.23 -11.74 -1.07
C GLU A 103 5.02 -12.09 0.40
N LEU A 104 6.08 -11.95 1.19
CA LEU A 104 6.08 -12.06 2.64
C LEU A 104 6.67 -10.78 3.24
N GLY A 105 6.07 -10.28 4.31
CA GLY A 105 6.52 -9.04 4.95
C GLY A 105 6.35 -9.01 6.45
N PHE A 106 7.04 -8.05 7.05
CA PHE A 106 6.89 -7.73 8.47
C PHE A 106 6.91 -6.22 8.68
N LYS A 107 5.74 -5.61 8.95
CA LYS A 107 5.65 -4.18 9.27
C LYS A 107 5.86 -3.99 10.77
N TYR A 108 6.71 -3.03 11.14
CA TYR A 108 6.97 -2.71 12.54
C TYR A 108 7.06 -1.21 12.77
N ARG A 109 6.17 -0.69 13.62
CA ARG A 109 6.15 0.68 14.07
C ARG A 109 7.01 0.84 15.33
N PHE A 110 8.06 1.62 15.26
CA PHE A 110 8.96 1.87 16.37
C PHE A 110 8.87 3.29 16.97
N VAL A 111 8.16 4.21 16.31
CA VAL A 111 7.79 5.52 16.85
C VAL A 111 6.29 5.70 16.72
N ASP A 112 5.61 5.88 17.86
CA ASP A 112 4.20 6.21 17.89
C ASP A 112 3.97 7.69 17.60
N GLU A 113 2.89 7.98 16.86
CA GLU A 113 2.47 9.35 16.61
C GLU A 113 2.06 10.07 17.92
N ASP A 114 2.44 11.33 18.05
CA ASP A 114 1.81 12.24 19.01
C ASP A 114 0.72 13.04 18.27
N ILE A 115 -0.52 12.63 18.43
CA ILE A 115 -1.69 13.25 17.77
C ILE A 115 -1.80 14.75 18.05
N ASN A 116 -1.42 15.19 19.27
CA ASN A 116 -1.51 16.57 19.72
C ASN A 116 -0.21 17.36 19.57
N GLY A 117 0.88 16.68 19.21
CA GLY A 117 2.22 17.24 19.06
C GLY A 117 2.77 17.10 17.65
N ALA A 118 4.07 17.37 17.53
CA ALA A 118 4.75 17.35 16.25
C ALA A 118 5.36 15.98 15.88
N ARG A 119 5.44 15.01 16.83
CA ARG A 119 6.10 13.72 16.57
C ARG A 119 5.28 12.88 15.60
N PRO A 120 5.86 12.48 14.46
CA PRO A 120 5.19 11.57 13.50
C PRO A 120 5.24 10.13 14.02
N MET A 121 4.44 9.26 13.39
CA MET A 121 4.60 7.81 13.39
C MET A 121 5.75 7.44 12.47
N ILE A 122 6.58 6.45 12.86
CA ILE A 122 7.67 5.95 12.01
C ILE A 122 7.75 4.44 12.15
N GLY A 123 7.89 3.75 11.01
CA GLY A 123 8.00 2.30 10.94
C GLY A 123 8.79 1.83 9.73
N VAL A 124 9.09 0.55 9.74
CA VAL A 124 9.72 -0.17 8.63
C VAL A 124 8.79 -1.29 8.15
N PHE A 125 8.94 -1.67 6.90
CA PHE A 125 8.16 -2.77 6.31
C PHE A 125 9.03 -3.58 5.35
N PRO A 126 10.04 -4.33 5.83
CA PRO A 126 10.79 -5.24 4.98
C PRO A 126 9.89 -6.29 4.34
N LEU A 127 10.09 -6.51 3.05
CA LEU A 127 9.38 -7.47 2.22
C LEU A 127 10.37 -8.42 1.54
N ILE A 128 9.93 -9.65 1.28
CA ILE A 128 10.63 -10.64 0.46
C ILE A 128 9.63 -11.21 -0.54
N GLU A 129 9.95 -11.17 -1.82
CA GLU A 129 9.22 -11.89 -2.87
C GLU A 129 9.91 -13.21 -3.18
N LEU A 130 9.15 -14.28 -3.11
CA LEU A 130 9.59 -15.65 -3.40
C LEU A 130 9.25 -15.99 -4.85
N PRO A 131 10.18 -16.65 -5.61
CA PRO A 131 9.98 -16.97 -7.03
C PRO A 131 9.00 -18.15 -7.19
N SER A 132 7.76 -17.99 -6.74
CA SER A 132 6.71 -19.00 -6.85
C SER A 132 5.93 -18.91 -8.16
N GLY A 133 6.06 -17.82 -8.89
CA GLY A 133 5.45 -17.60 -10.21
C GLY A 133 6.20 -18.31 -11.34
N ASP A 134 5.55 -18.37 -12.49
CA ASP A 134 6.14 -18.99 -13.70
C ASP A 134 6.96 -17.94 -14.47
N ALA A 135 8.23 -17.80 -14.14
CA ALA A 135 9.15 -16.85 -14.76
C ALA A 135 9.34 -17.11 -16.28
N ALA A 136 9.22 -18.37 -16.74
CA ALA A 136 9.33 -18.69 -18.16
C ALA A 136 8.17 -18.12 -18.98
N ARG A 137 7.03 -17.83 -18.32
CA ARG A 137 5.85 -17.21 -18.92
C ARG A 137 5.72 -15.71 -18.56
N GLY A 138 6.72 -15.11 -17.89
CA GLY A 138 6.67 -13.72 -17.45
C GLY A 138 5.77 -13.46 -16.23
N LEU A 139 5.37 -14.49 -15.48
CA LEU A 139 4.45 -14.39 -14.33
C LEU A 139 5.16 -14.32 -12.98
N GLY A 140 6.49 -14.20 -12.97
CA GLY A 140 7.31 -14.04 -11.78
C GLY A 140 8.74 -13.67 -12.15
N ALA A 141 9.53 -13.25 -11.16
CA ALA A 141 10.91 -12.82 -11.36
C ALA A 141 11.88 -14.00 -11.60
N GLY A 142 11.55 -15.19 -11.08
CA GLY A 142 12.42 -16.36 -11.13
C GLY A 142 13.55 -16.36 -10.11
N TYR A 143 13.65 -15.36 -9.26
CA TYR A 143 14.64 -15.24 -8.18
C TYR A 143 14.04 -14.46 -7.00
N VAL A 144 14.65 -14.59 -5.83
CA VAL A 144 14.19 -13.86 -4.64
C VAL A 144 14.53 -12.39 -4.78
N ARG A 145 13.54 -11.53 -4.48
CA ARG A 145 13.73 -10.08 -4.35
C ARG A 145 13.45 -9.64 -2.92
N ALA A 146 14.02 -8.53 -2.48
CA ALA A 146 13.80 -8.01 -1.14
C ALA A 146 13.70 -6.48 -1.15
N TYR A 147 12.82 -5.93 -0.32
CA TYR A 147 12.59 -4.50 -0.19
C TYR A 147 12.75 -4.05 1.26
N PHE A 148 13.43 -2.94 1.47
CA PHE A 148 13.71 -2.39 2.80
C PHE A 148 13.29 -0.91 2.88
N PRO A 149 12.01 -0.62 3.14
CA PRO A 149 11.49 0.74 3.24
C PRO A 149 11.50 1.27 4.68
N LEU A 150 11.52 2.60 4.78
CA LEU A 150 11.16 3.38 5.95
C LEU A 150 9.97 4.26 5.61
N TRP A 151 8.93 4.24 6.47
CA TRP A 151 7.71 5.01 6.30
C TRP A 151 7.50 5.97 7.45
N ILE A 152 6.95 7.14 7.16
CA ILE A 152 6.65 8.21 8.10
C ILE A 152 5.23 8.68 7.85
N GLN A 153 4.44 8.86 8.91
CA GLN A 153 3.05 9.33 8.84
C GLN A 153 2.80 10.43 9.86
N LYS A 154 1.94 11.39 9.49
CA LYS A 154 1.41 12.40 10.40
C LYS A 154 -0.04 12.70 10.09
N SER A 155 -0.87 12.71 11.14
CA SER A 155 -2.29 13.05 11.08
C SER A 155 -2.55 14.43 11.70
N PHE A 156 -3.47 15.19 11.12
CA PHE A 156 -3.87 16.52 11.60
C PHE A 156 -5.31 16.84 11.21
N GLY A 157 -6.22 16.74 12.17
CA GLY A 157 -7.67 16.85 11.93
C GLY A 157 -8.14 15.75 10.99
N ASP A 158 -8.84 16.13 9.90
CA ASP A 158 -9.34 15.19 8.89
C ASP A 158 -8.27 14.76 7.87
N TRP A 159 -7.05 15.25 7.99
CA TRP A 159 -5.98 14.99 7.04
C TRP A 159 -4.98 13.99 7.61
N THR A 160 -4.51 13.08 6.76
CA THR A 160 -3.36 12.20 7.01
C THR A 160 -2.40 12.32 5.85
N THR A 161 -1.11 12.48 6.14
CA THR A 161 -0.06 12.44 5.15
C THR A 161 0.97 11.40 5.55
N TYR A 162 1.42 10.63 4.59
CA TYR A 162 2.46 9.64 4.81
C TYR A 162 3.34 9.47 3.58
N GLY A 163 4.51 8.96 3.78
CA GLY A 163 5.45 8.73 2.72
C GLY A 163 6.77 8.22 3.22
N GLY A 164 7.67 8.02 2.29
CA GLY A 164 8.98 7.46 2.54
C GLY A 164 9.48 6.70 1.33
N GLY A 165 10.12 5.58 1.55
CA GLY A 165 10.61 4.73 0.48
C GLY A 165 11.72 3.82 0.94
N GLY A 166 12.28 3.07 0.01
CA GLY A 166 13.29 2.08 0.32
C GLY A 166 14.02 1.57 -0.90
N TYR A 167 14.86 0.60 -0.63
CA TYR A 167 15.76 -0.01 -1.59
C TYR A 167 15.32 -1.43 -1.89
N TRP A 168 15.14 -1.72 -3.17
CA TRP A 168 14.91 -3.06 -3.69
C TRP A 168 16.22 -3.73 -4.07
N ILE A 169 16.49 -4.90 -3.51
CA ILE A 169 17.47 -5.85 -4.01
C ILE A 169 16.76 -6.66 -5.09
N ASN A 170 17.16 -6.46 -6.35
CA ASN A 170 16.46 -6.94 -7.55
C ASN A 170 17.43 -7.56 -8.57
N HIS A 171 18.47 -8.21 -8.14
CA HIS A 171 19.38 -8.89 -9.04
C HIS A 171 19.38 -10.40 -8.75
N GLY A 172 19.04 -11.19 -9.76
CA GLY A 172 19.23 -12.64 -9.78
C GLY A 172 20.50 -13.00 -10.53
N ASP A 173 20.47 -14.10 -11.25
CA ASP A 173 21.58 -14.51 -12.14
C ASP A 173 21.66 -13.65 -13.42
N ASP A 174 20.62 -12.87 -13.74
CA ASP A 174 20.62 -11.96 -14.87
C ASP A 174 21.33 -10.65 -14.53
N THR A 175 22.48 -10.43 -15.16
CA THR A 175 23.30 -9.21 -14.98
C THR A 175 22.64 -7.94 -15.53
N ALA A 176 21.54 -8.04 -16.29
CA ALA A 176 20.78 -6.91 -16.75
C ALA A 176 19.89 -6.29 -15.65
N ASN A 177 19.45 -7.08 -14.70
CA ASN A 177 18.64 -6.59 -13.58
C ASN A 177 19.47 -5.75 -12.62
N ARG A 178 18.83 -4.76 -12.03
CA ARG A 178 19.44 -3.83 -11.06
C ARG A 178 18.57 -3.62 -9.86
N ASP A 179 19.23 -3.41 -8.76
CA ASP A 179 18.63 -2.82 -7.58
C ASP A 179 18.13 -1.42 -7.88
N TYR A 180 17.05 -1.01 -7.20
CA TYR A 180 16.44 0.27 -7.44
C TYR A 180 15.86 0.88 -6.18
N TRP A 181 15.62 2.19 -6.22
CA TRP A 181 14.93 2.93 -5.18
C TRP A 181 13.49 3.16 -5.57
N PHE A 182 12.61 3.06 -4.58
CA PHE A 182 11.23 3.53 -4.65
C PHE A 182 11.00 4.57 -3.56
N PHE A 183 10.29 5.64 -3.90
CA PHE A 183 9.84 6.69 -3.00
C PHE A 183 8.40 7.07 -3.32
N GLY A 184 7.62 7.36 -2.29
CA GLY A 184 6.27 7.83 -2.46
C GLY A 184 5.87 8.81 -1.37
N TRP A 185 4.91 9.68 -1.69
CA TRP A 185 4.31 10.60 -0.74
C TRP A 185 2.84 10.76 -1.04
N LEU A 186 2.01 10.63 -0.01
CA LEU A 186 0.56 10.65 -0.09
C LEU A 186 -0.01 11.72 0.84
N LEU A 187 -1.10 12.34 0.39
CA LEU A 187 -1.98 13.17 1.20
C LEU A 187 -3.40 12.65 1.06
N GLN A 188 -4.05 12.35 2.18
CA GLN A 188 -5.41 11.84 2.25
C GLN A 188 -6.27 12.70 3.18
N ARG A 189 -7.56 12.81 2.86
CA ARG A 189 -8.54 13.49 3.68
C ARG A 189 -9.76 12.61 3.94
N GLN A 190 -10.18 12.54 5.20
CA GLN A 190 -11.50 12.01 5.56
C GLN A 190 -12.57 13.04 5.18
N VAL A 191 -13.36 12.77 4.15
CA VAL A 191 -14.37 13.68 3.59
C VAL A 191 -15.71 13.51 4.28
N THR A 192 -16.06 12.27 4.58
CA THR A 192 -17.23 11.90 5.40
C THR A 192 -16.81 10.83 6.41
N LYS A 193 -17.71 10.35 7.25
CA LYS A 193 -17.42 9.23 8.16
C LYS A 193 -17.08 7.93 7.44
N GLN A 194 -17.52 7.78 6.19
CA GLN A 194 -17.35 6.57 5.40
C GLN A 194 -16.40 6.76 4.20
N LEU A 195 -16.00 7.98 3.87
CA LEU A 195 -15.24 8.24 2.65
C LEU A 195 -13.96 9.01 2.94
N ALA A 196 -12.82 8.40 2.64
CA ALA A 196 -11.54 9.07 2.53
C ALA A 196 -11.15 9.18 1.04
N ILE A 197 -10.54 10.30 0.66
CA ILE A 197 -10.00 10.55 -0.70
C ILE A 197 -8.55 10.99 -0.55
N GLY A 198 -7.67 10.42 -1.35
CA GLY A 198 -6.25 10.72 -1.33
C GLY A 198 -5.64 10.81 -2.71
N GLY A 199 -4.42 11.30 -2.72
CA GLY A 199 -3.57 11.32 -3.90
C GLY A 199 -2.12 11.17 -3.51
N GLU A 200 -1.38 10.42 -4.30
CA GLU A 200 0.05 10.20 -4.13
C GLU A 200 0.84 10.66 -5.33
N ILE A 201 2.10 10.97 -5.11
CA ILE A 201 3.15 11.03 -6.11
C ILE A 201 4.22 10.03 -5.73
N PHE A 202 4.72 9.27 -6.70
CA PHE A 202 5.76 8.28 -6.47
C PHE A 202 6.85 8.37 -7.53
N HIS A 203 8.02 7.85 -7.18
CA HIS A 203 9.17 7.75 -8.07
C HIS A 203 9.90 6.43 -7.87
N GLN A 204 10.25 5.79 -8.97
CA GLN A 204 11.08 4.60 -8.98
C GLN A 204 12.25 4.82 -9.94
N THR A 205 13.45 4.49 -9.51
CA THR A 205 14.63 4.49 -10.38
C THR A 205 14.58 3.31 -11.34
N SER A 206 15.46 3.28 -12.35
CA SER A 206 15.53 2.19 -13.32
C SER A 206 15.82 0.85 -12.65
N THR A 207 15.10 -0.19 -13.06
CA THR A 207 15.22 -1.57 -12.53
C THR A 207 16.10 -2.47 -13.40
N VAL A 208 16.54 -2.00 -14.57
CA VAL A 208 17.32 -2.77 -15.54
C VAL A 208 18.57 -1.99 -15.96
N ALA A 209 19.65 -2.69 -16.28
CA ALA A 209 20.89 -2.07 -16.73
C ALA A 209 20.69 -1.34 -18.07
N PHE A 210 21.47 -0.26 -18.26
CA PHE A 210 21.51 0.45 -19.53
C PHE A 210 21.91 -0.52 -20.66
N GLY A 211 21.11 -0.52 -21.74
CA GLY A 211 21.36 -1.44 -22.88
C GLY A 211 20.53 -2.73 -22.86
N ALA A 212 19.72 -2.97 -21.84
CA ALA A 212 18.78 -4.09 -21.83
C ALA A 212 17.69 -3.94 -22.92
N ILE A 213 17.19 -5.07 -23.41
CA ILE A 213 16.32 -5.13 -24.58
C ILE A 213 14.90 -4.55 -24.29
N ASN A 214 14.42 -4.66 -23.04
CA ASN A 214 13.09 -4.15 -22.69
C ASN A 214 13.15 -2.68 -22.20
N PRO A 215 12.69 -1.70 -23.00
CA PRO A 215 12.79 -0.29 -22.64
C PRO A 215 11.93 0.12 -21.44
N ALA A 216 10.87 -0.62 -21.10
CA ALA A 216 10.00 -0.30 -19.99
C ALA A 216 10.73 -0.34 -18.64
N PHE A 217 11.74 -1.20 -18.48
CA PHE A 217 12.51 -1.35 -17.26
C PHE A 217 13.81 -0.53 -17.25
N THR A 218 14.24 0.02 -18.38
CA THR A 218 15.47 0.83 -18.48
C THR A 218 15.28 2.28 -18.04
N LYS A 219 14.05 2.74 -17.89
CA LYS A 219 13.72 4.12 -17.59
C LYS A 219 13.18 4.27 -16.17
N PRO A 220 13.59 5.33 -15.45
CA PRO A 220 12.94 5.69 -14.20
C PRO A 220 11.50 6.14 -14.48
N THR A 221 10.62 5.96 -13.51
CA THR A 221 9.24 6.45 -13.58
C THR A 221 8.96 7.41 -12.43
N THR A 222 8.22 8.46 -12.72
CA THR A 222 7.51 9.30 -11.74
C THR A 222 6.06 9.25 -12.15
N GLY A 223 5.19 8.95 -11.22
CA GLY A 223 3.75 8.85 -11.47
C GLY A 223 2.94 9.43 -10.32
N PHE A 224 1.63 9.47 -10.51
CA PHE A 224 0.68 9.80 -9.46
C PHE A 224 -0.52 8.86 -9.53
N ASN A 225 -1.18 8.67 -8.39
CA ASN A 225 -2.48 8.04 -8.29
C ASN A 225 -3.42 8.94 -7.49
N ILE A 226 -4.71 8.87 -7.82
CA ILE A 226 -5.81 9.42 -7.04
C ILE A 226 -6.69 8.24 -6.64
N GLY A 227 -7.10 8.19 -5.38
CA GLY A 227 -7.86 7.06 -4.87
C GLY A 227 -8.81 7.41 -3.76
N ALA A 228 -9.59 6.44 -3.36
CA ALA A 228 -10.57 6.55 -2.30
C ALA A 228 -10.71 5.22 -1.54
N ILE A 229 -11.06 5.35 -0.26
CA ILE A 229 -11.46 4.26 0.62
C ILE A 229 -12.88 4.56 1.06
N TYR A 230 -13.78 3.59 0.87
CA TYR A 230 -15.17 3.69 1.30
C TYR A 230 -15.52 2.59 2.30
N ASP A 231 -15.87 2.99 3.52
CA ASP A 231 -16.26 2.11 4.61
C ASP A 231 -17.77 1.83 4.55
N PHE A 232 -18.17 0.62 4.15
CA PHE A 232 -19.56 0.17 4.24
C PHE A 232 -19.99 0.05 5.71
N ASP A 233 -19.10 -0.48 6.53
CA ASP A 233 -19.18 -0.59 7.97
C ASP A 233 -17.76 -0.68 8.58
N ARG A 234 -17.64 -1.05 9.86
CA ARG A 234 -16.34 -1.15 10.56
C ARG A 234 -15.47 -2.33 10.13
N HIS A 235 -15.97 -3.24 9.30
CA HIS A 235 -15.28 -4.46 8.87
C HIS A 235 -15.12 -4.56 7.36
N ASN A 236 -15.92 -3.81 6.60
CA ASN A 236 -16.05 -3.98 5.15
C ASN A 236 -15.70 -2.68 4.43
N HIS A 237 -14.66 -2.71 3.60
CA HIS A 237 -14.11 -1.54 2.94
C HIS A 237 -13.91 -1.80 1.45
N LEU A 238 -14.17 -0.78 0.65
CA LEU A 238 -13.85 -0.74 -0.78
C LEU A 238 -12.70 0.24 -1.01
N LEU A 239 -11.67 -0.21 -1.67
CA LEU A 239 -10.47 0.55 -1.94
C LEU A 239 -10.29 0.67 -3.45
N LEU A 240 -10.04 1.88 -3.94
CA LEU A 240 -9.80 2.10 -5.36
C LEU A 240 -8.81 3.24 -5.59
N SER A 241 -7.96 3.07 -6.59
CA SER A 241 -7.15 4.14 -7.13
C SER A 241 -6.86 3.94 -8.61
N PHE A 242 -6.54 5.04 -9.27
CA PHE A 242 -6.04 5.06 -10.63
C PHE A 242 -5.09 6.24 -10.84
N GLY A 243 -4.19 6.07 -11.78
CA GLY A 243 -3.20 7.09 -12.08
C GLY A 243 -2.45 6.84 -13.37
N MET A 244 -1.40 7.60 -13.53
CA MET A 244 -0.53 7.55 -14.70
C MET A 244 0.87 8.07 -14.40
N GLY A 245 1.79 7.77 -15.29
CA GLY A 245 3.14 8.32 -15.27
C GLY A 245 3.18 9.79 -15.70
N LEU A 246 4.01 10.55 -15.02
CA LEU A 246 4.40 11.92 -15.38
C LEU A 246 5.72 11.92 -16.15
N GLN A 247 6.54 10.90 -15.94
CA GLN A 247 7.85 10.72 -16.58
C GLN A 247 7.89 9.37 -17.27
N ASN A 248 8.31 9.34 -18.54
CA ASN A 248 8.42 8.12 -19.36
C ASN A 248 7.10 7.30 -19.45
N ALA A 249 5.95 7.94 -19.28
CA ALA A 249 4.65 7.30 -19.17
C ALA A 249 4.36 6.23 -20.24
N PRO A 250 4.66 6.44 -21.54
CA PRO A 250 4.41 5.44 -22.57
C PRO A 250 5.12 4.10 -22.34
N ASP A 251 6.23 4.11 -21.65
CA ASP A 251 7.10 2.96 -21.46
C ASP A 251 7.05 2.43 -20.00
N THR A 252 6.42 3.19 -19.07
CA THR A 252 6.44 2.83 -17.64
C THR A 252 5.06 2.77 -17.00
N ASN A 253 4.14 3.70 -17.34
CA ASN A 253 2.80 3.76 -16.76
C ASN A 253 1.90 4.69 -17.58
N LEU A 254 1.25 4.20 -18.62
CA LEU A 254 0.19 4.95 -19.33
C LEU A 254 -1.07 5.06 -18.49
N PHE A 255 -1.39 4.02 -17.74
CA PHE A 255 -2.51 3.93 -16.83
C PHE A 255 -2.24 2.85 -15.79
N SER A 256 -2.51 3.13 -14.54
CA SER A 256 -2.47 2.17 -13.44
C SER A 256 -3.78 2.18 -12.67
N TRP A 257 -4.11 1.06 -12.07
CA TRP A 257 -5.30 0.92 -11.22
C TRP A 257 -5.03 0.02 -10.03
N TYR A 258 -5.81 0.25 -9.00
CA TYR A 258 -6.06 -0.67 -7.89
C TYR A 258 -7.57 -0.70 -7.65
N LEU A 259 -8.13 -1.89 -7.45
CA LEU A 259 -9.50 -2.11 -7.02
C LEU A 259 -9.48 -3.28 -6.02
N GLY A 260 -9.84 -3.01 -4.79
CA GLY A 260 -9.80 -4.01 -3.73
C GLY A 260 -10.99 -3.93 -2.79
N TYR A 261 -11.31 -5.08 -2.22
CA TYR A 261 -12.20 -5.23 -1.09
C TYR A 261 -11.38 -5.71 0.10
N GLN A 262 -11.54 -5.02 1.23
CA GLN A 262 -10.88 -5.36 2.49
C GLN A 262 -11.93 -5.78 3.52
N PHE A 263 -11.62 -6.86 4.23
CA PHE A 263 -12.35 -7.28 5.41
C PHE A 263 -11.41 -7.24 6.62
N THR A 264 -11.83 -6.56 7.70
CA THR A 264 -11.08 -6.44 8.95
C THR A 264 -11.78 -7.21 10.06
N GLY A 265 -11.03 -7.90 10.87
CA GLY A 265 -11.57 -8.69 11.98
C GLY A 265 -10.68 -8.66 13.22
N PRO A 266 -11.28 -9.10 14.38
CA PRO A 266 -10.56 -9.27 15.63
C PRO A 266 -9.63 -10.48 15.56
#